data_6f6a0fb6a835f17e2d722ffc2996b092
#
_entry.id   6f6a0fb6a835f17e2d722ffc2996b092
#
_cell.length_a   1.000
_cell.length_b   1.000
_cell.length_c   1.000
_cell.angle_alpha   90.00
_cell.angle_beta   90.00
_cell.angle_gamma   90.00
#
_symmetry.space_group_name_H-M   'P 1'
#
loop_
_entity.id
_entity.type
_entity.pdbx_description
1 polymer ?
#
loop_
_entity_poly.entity_id
_entity_poly.type
_entity_poly.pdbx_seq_one_letter_code
_entity_poly.pdbx_strand_id
1 'polypeptide(L)'
;MATIKTLGQRLRELREAKDLSLRELAKKLDVSAAFLSDVELGRRFPSSDLLIKMARILEVTVDELKAYDSRPPVEDMKRISASDPTYGFALRQIVEKGVSADDLMKFVKQVDQKKKR
;
A
#
# COMPACT_ATOMS: atom_id res chain seq x y z
N MET A 1 12.06 8.99 -14.40
CA MET A 1 11.33 7.95 -13.66
C MET A 1 9.95 8.45 -13.28
N ALA A 2 8.96 7.65 -13.55
CA ALA A 2 7.60 7.99 -13.12
C ALA A 2 7.53 7.94 -11.59
N THR A 3 7.06 9.01 -10.98
CA THR A 3 6.86 9.07 -9.54
C THR A 3 5.60 8.27 -9.18
N ILE A 4 5.78 7.24 -8.36
CA ILE A 4 4.65 6.45 -7.89
C ILE A 4 3.94 7.23 -6.79
N LYS A 5 2.62 7.40 -6.94
CA LYS A 5 1.79 8.05 -5.94
C LYS A 5 1.71 7.19 -4.68
N THR A 6 1.88 7.82 -3.52
CA THR A 6 1.78 7.11 -2.24
C THR A 6 0.32 6.98 -1.81
N LEU A 7 0.07 6.06 -0.88
CA LEU A 7 -1.25 5.90 -0.27
C LEU A 7 -1.72 7.22 0.35
N GLY A 8 -0.83 7.91 1.07
CA GLY A 8 -1.17 9.20 1.69
C GLY A 8 -1.60 10.25 0.69
N GLN A 9 -0.88 10.33 -0.43
CA GLN A 9 -1.22 11.26 -1.52
C GLN A 9 -2.58 10.93 -2.12
N ARG A 10 -2.85 9.64 -2.33
CA ARG A 10 -4.13 9.20 -2.88
C ARG A 10 -5.29 9.51 -1.93
N LEU A 11 -5.09 9.26 -0.64
CA LEU A 11 -6.09 9.58 0.38
C LEU A 11 -6.41 11.08 0.39
N ARG A 12 -5.38 11.90 0.30
CA ARG A 12 -5.55 13.36 0.23
C ARG A 12 -6.35 13.79 -1.00
N GLU A 13 -6.03 13.24 -2.17
CA GLU A 13 -6.77 13.52 -3.39
C GLU A 13 -8.26 13.17 -3.26
N LEU A 14 -8.54 11.99 -2.71
CA LEU A 14 -9.92 11.54 -2.53
C LEU A 14 -10.66 12.42 -1.54
N ARG A 15 -9.97 12.84 -0.47
CA ARG A 15 -10.54 13.75 0.52
C ARG A 15 -10.89 15.10 -0.10
N GLU A 16 -9.96 15.67 -0.85
CA GLU A 16 -10.15 16.97 -1.51
C GLU A 16 -11.26 16.91 -2.58
N ALA A 17 -11.35 15.78 -3.28
CA ALA A 17 -12.40 15.58 -4.29
C ALA A 17 -13.80 15.58 -3.66
N LYS A 18 -13.92 15.26 -2.38
CA LYS A 18 -15.18 15.30 -1.64
C LYS A 18 -15.37 16.60 -0.86
N ASP A 19 -14.50 17.57 -1.08
CA ASP A 19 -14.53 18.87 -0.37
C ASP A 19 -14.48 18.71 1.16
N LEU A 20 -13.78 17.68 1.64
CA LEU A 20 -13.61 17.46 3.06
C LEU A 20 -12.31 18.08 3.54
N SER A 21 -12.37 18.84 4.63
CA SER A 21 -11.16 19.30 5.31
C SER A 21 -10.51 18.12 6.03
N LEU A 22 -9.25 18.28 6.39
CA LEU A 22 -8.53 17.28 7.17
C LEU A 22 -9.27 16.95 8.48
N ARG A 23 -9.75 18.00 9.17
CA ARG A 23 -10.49 17.85 10.43
C ARG A 23 -11.81 17.13 10.23
N GLU A 24 -12.52 17.45 9.15
CA GLU A 24 -13.81 16.81 8.86
C GLU A 24 -13.64 15.32 8.61
N LEU A 25 -12.65 14.95 7.82
CA LEU A 25 -12.39 13.52 7.56
C LEU A 25 -11.93 12.81 8.83
N ALA A 26 -11.02 13.44 9.61
CA ALA A 26 -10.54 12.87 10.87
C ALA A 26 -11.71 12.59 11.82
N LYS A 27 -12.65 13.53 11.92
CA LYS A 27 -13.84 13.36 12.74
C LYS A 27 -14.69 12.18 12.28
N LYS A 28 -14.92 12.06 10.97
CA LYS A 28 -15.68 10.94 10.40
C LYS A 28 -15.00 9.59 10.65
N LEU A 29 -13.67 9.58 10.71
CA LEU A 29 -12.88 8.36 10.95
C LEU A 29 -12.66 8.08 12.44
N ASP A 30 -13.05 9.01 13.30
CA ASP A 30 -12.82 8.93 14.74
C ASP A 30 -11.32 8.83 15.08
N VAL A 31 -10.52 9.66 14.41
CA VAL A 31 -9.08 9.79 14.66
C VAL A 31 -8.75 11.26 14.82
N SER A 32 -7.53 11.55 15.34
CA SER A 32 -7.09 12.93 15.46
C SER A 32 -6.70 13.50 14.09
N ALA A 33 -6.84 14.81 13.93
CA ALA A 33 -6.39 15.50 12.72
C ALA A 33 -4.87 15.33 12.54
N ALA A 34 -4.11 15.33 13.65
CA ALA A 34 -2.66 15.13 13.61
C ALA A 34 -2.30 13.75 13.07
N PHE A 35 -3.00 12.71 13.52
CA PHE A 35 -2.80 11.36 13.00
C PHE A 35 -3.09 11.28 11.50
N LEU A 36 -4.23 11.83 11.08
CA LEU A 36 -4.61 11.81 9.66
C LEU A 36 -3.60 12.58 8.81
N SER A 37 -3.11 13.72 9.30
CA SER A 37 -2.06 14.49 8.63
C SER A 37 -0.81 13.62 8.43
N ASP A 38 -0.39 12.90 9.45
CA ASP A 38 0.76 11.99 9.36
C ASP A 38 0.54 10.89 8.34
N VAL A 39 -0.68 10.35 8.25
CA VAL A 39 -1.01 9.34 7.24
C VAL A 39 -0.89 9.92 5.83
N GLU A 40 -1.44 11.12 5.61
CA GLU A 40 -1.37 11.76 4.29
C GLU A 40 0.07 12.12 3.89
N LEU A 41 0.92 12.43 4.87
CA LEU A 41 2.33 12.73 4.62
C LEU A 41 3.22 11.48 4.52
N GLY A 42 2.66 10.31 4.75
CA GLY A 42 3.41 9.06 4.67
C GLY A 42 4.22 8.72 5.91
N ARG A 43 4.02 9.44 7.01
CA ARG A 43 4.73 9.21 8.28
C ARG A 43 4.12 8.09 9.09
N ARG A 44 2.85 7.79 8.87
CA ARG A 44 2.12 6.71 9.52
C ARG A 44 1.27 5.98 8.49
N PHE A 45 0.93 4.74 8.81
CA PHE A 45 0.07 3.92 7.97
C PHE A 45 -1.19 3.54 8.73
N PRO A 46 -2.35 3.55 8.06
CA PRO A 46 -3.59 3.15 8.71
C PRO A 46 -3.62 1.63 8.94
N SER A 47 -4.29 1.21 10.01
CA SER A 47 -4.60 -0.20 10.23
C SER A 47 -5.53 -0.70 9.13
N SER A 48 -5.65 -2.02 9.00
CA SER A 48 -6.58 -2.62 8.04
C SER A 48 -8.02 -2.17 8.29
N ASP A 49 -8.44 -2.11 9.54
CA ASP A 49 -9.79 -1.67 9.92
C ASP A 49 -10.02 -0.21 9.54
N LEU A 50 -9.02 0.65 9.80
CA LEU A 50 -9.12 2.06 9.45
C LEU A 50 -9.16 2.24 7.93
N LEU A 51 -8.39 1.45 7.20
CA LEU A 51 -8.34 1.52 5.74
C LEU A 51 -9.71 1.16 5.14
N ILE A 52 -10.39 0.15 5.69
CA ILE A 52 -11.76 -0.22 5.29
C ILE A 52 -12.72 0.95 5.54
N LYS A 53 -12.59 1.60 6.70
CA LYS A 53 -13.42 2.74 7.05
C LYS A 53 -13.18 3.93 6.12
N MET A 54 -11.91 4.19 5.80
CA MET A 54 -11.53 5.24 4.84
C MET A 54 -12.14 4.98 3.46
N ALA A 55 -12.05 3.74 2.99
CA ALA A 55 -12.60 3.35 1.69
C ALA A 55 -14.10 3.62 1.64
N ARG A 56 -14.82 3.27 2.70
CA ARG A 56 -16.27 3.48 2.79
C ARG A 56 -16.62 4.96 2.74
N ILE A 57 -15.95 5.78 3.53
CA ILE A 57 -16.22 7.23 3.60
C ILE A 57 -15.85 7.92 2.30
N LEU A 58 -14.74 7.52 1.68
CA LEU A 58 -14.26 8.11 0.43
C LEU A 58 -14.91 7.49 -0.81
N GLU A 59 -15.78 6.51 -0.62
CA GLU A 59 -16.55 5.85 -1.69
C GLU A 59 -15.67 5.20 -2.75
N VAL A 60 -14.64 4.51 -2.29
CA VAL A 60 -13.75 3.70 -3.14
C VAL A 60 -13.65 2.30 -2.54
N THR A 61 -13.10 1.37 -3.30
CA THR A 61 -12.89 0.02 -2.78
C THR A 61 -11.62 -0.02 -1.92
N VAL A 62 -11.62 -0.95 -0.96
CA VAL A 62 -10.42 -1.20 -0.14
C VAL A 62 -9.26 -1.62 -1.03
N ASP A 63 -9.54 -2.43 -2.06
CA ASP A 63 -8.51 -2.90 -3.00
C ASP A 63 -7.85 -1.76 -3.74
N GLU A 64 -8.63 -0.72 -4.11
CA GLU A 64 -8.05 0.47 -4.72
C GLU A 64 -7.05 1.14 -3.78
N LEU A 65 -7.38 1.29 -2.51
CA LEU A 65 -6.47 1.90 -1.55
C LEU A 65 -5.24 1.02 -1.29
N LYS A 66 -5.44 -0.30 -1.18
CA LYS A 66 -4.33 -1.24 -0.97
C LYS A 66 -3.32 -1.21 -2.12
N ALA A 67 -3.76 -0.90 -3.33
CA ALA A 67 -2.86 -0.80 -4.48
C ALA A 67 -1.78 0.28 -4.31
N TYR A 68 -2.02 1.27 -3.46
CA TYR A 68 -1.05 2.34 -3.17
C TYR A 68 -0.22 2.07 -1.90
N ASP A 69 -0.49 0.97 -1.19
CA ASP A 69 0.25 0.65 0.03
C ASP A 69 1.61 0.05 -0.34
N SER A 70 2.67 0.79 -0.03
CA SER A 70 4.04 0.39 -0.37
C SER A 70 4.71 -0.44 0.72
N ARG A 71 4.00 -0.76 1.80
CA ARG A 71 4.57 -1.58 2.88
C ARG A 71 4.76 -3.01 2.39
N PRO A 72 5.95 -3.63 2.61
CA PRO A 72 6.12 -5.03 2.26
C PRO A 72 5.23 -5.91 3.12
N PRO A 73 4.63 -6.96 2.54
CA PRO A 73 3.76 -7.88 3.29
C PRO A 73 4.60 -8.89 4.09
N VAL A 74 5.30 -8.39 5.11
CA VAL A 74 6.32 -9.16 5.85
C VAL A 74 5.75 -10.44 6.47
N GLU A 75 4.55 -10.37 7.06
CA GLU A 75 3.96 -11.56 7.70
C GLU A 75 3.62 -12.65 6.68
N ASP A 76 3.08 -12.25 5.51
CA ASP A 76 2.82 -13.20 4.43
C ASP A 76 4.11 -13.79 3.89
N MET A 77 5.15 -12.97 3.73
CA MET A 77 6.45 -13.44 3.25
C MET A 77 7.07 -14.44 4.22
N LYS A 78 6.97 -14.19 5.52
CA LYS A 78 7.44 -15.13 6.56
C LYS A 78 6.67 -16.44 6.51
N ARG A 79 5.36 -16.37 6.39
CA ARG A 79 4.49 -17.56 6.35
C ARG A 79 4.81 -18.43 5.13
N ILE A 80 4.91 -17.82 3.96
CA ILE A 80 5.24 -18.53 2.71
C ILE A 80 6.64 -19.13 2.81
N SER A 81 7.61 -18.38 3.34
CA SER A 81 8.98 -18.86 3.50
C SER A 81 9.07 -20.06 4.42
N ALA A 82 8.24 -20.10 5.47
CA ALA A 82 8.22 -21.23 6.42
C ALA A 82 7.73 -22.53 5.76
N SER A 83 6.77 -22.43 4.84
CA SER A 83 6.25 -23.59 4.12
C SER A 83 7.05 -23.93 2.85
N ASP A 84 7.76 -22.95 2.31
CA ASP A 84 8.57 -23.11 1.10
C ASP A 84 9.92 -22.40 1.29
N PRO A 85 10.96 -23.14 1.76
CA PRO A 85 12.28 -22.54 2.00
C PRO A 85 12.91 -21.90 0.77
N THR A 86 12.60 -22.40 -0.44
CA THR A 86 13.10 -21.81 -1.68
C THR A 86 12.60 -20.37 -1.85
N TYR A 87 11.39 -20.10 -1.44
CA TYR A 87 10.85 -18.75 -1.49
C TYR A 87 11.66 -17.79 -0.62
N GLY A 88 11.95 -18.19 0.61
CA GLY A 88 12.78 -17.39 1.53
C GLY A 88 14.20 -17.19 0.99
N PHE A 89 14.79 -18.23 0.42
CA PHE A 89 16.11 -18.15 -0.21
C PHE A 89 16.10 -17.15 -1.36
N ALA A 90 15.08 -17.20 -2.22
CA ALA A 90 14.97 -16.27 -3.35
C ALA A 90 14.86 -14.81 -2.87
N LEU A 91 14.06 -14.54 -1.84
CA LEU A 91 13.95 -13.19 -1.28
C LEU A 91 15.29 -12.68 -0.76
N ARG A 92 16.05 -13.55 -0.09
CA ARG A 92 17.38 -13.20 0.41
C ARG A 92 18.33 -12.87 -0.74
N GLN A 93 18.29 -13.65 -1.82
CA GLN A 93 19.12 -13.42 -3.01
C GLN A 93 18.79 -12.08 -3.68
N ILE A 94 17.53 -11.71 -3.73
CA ILE A 94 17.09 -10.44 -4.28
C ILE A 94 17.77 -9.27 -3.55
N VAL A 95 17.78 -9.33 -2.22
CA VAL A 95 18.39 -8.29 -1.39
C VAL A 95 19.92 -8.30 -1.54
N GLU A 96 20.54 -9.46 -1.41
CA GLU A 96 22.01 -9.60 -1.45
C GLU A 96 22.60 -9.17 -2.80
N LYS A 97 21.91 -9.47 -3.90
CA LYS A 97 22.37 -9.12 -5.24
C LYS A 97 21.98 -7.73 -5.68
N GLY A 98 21.23 -7.00 -4.85
CA GLY A 98 20.80 -5.63 -5.14
C GLY A 98 19.90 -5.55 -6.37
N VAL A 99 18.98 -6.51 -6.52
CA VAL A 99 18.01 -6.49 -7.61
C VAL A 99 17.17 -5.22 -7.50
N SER A 100 17.08 -4.46 -8.59
CA SER A 100 16.37 -3.17 -8.58
C SER A 100 14.86 -3.35 -8.55
N ALA A 101 14.15 -2.31 -8.09
CA ALA A 101 12.70 -2.29 -8.14
C ALA A 101 12.19 -2.43 -9.57
N ASP A 102 12.87 -1.81 -10.54
CA ASP A 102 12.51 -1.91 -11.96
C ASP A 102 12.56 -3.36 -12.44
N ASP A 103 13.63 -4.08 -12.08
CA ASP A 103 13.78 -5.48 -12.46
C ASP A 103 12.70 -6.35 -11.83
N LEU A 104 12.37 -6.09 -10.55
CA LEU A 104 11.29 -6.80 -9.87
C LEU A 104 9.94 -6.53 -10.53
N MET A 105 9.67 -5.29 -10.90
CA MET A 105 8.41 -4.96 -11.56
C MET A 105 8.29 -5.58 -12.94
N LYS A 106 9.40 -5.66 -13.69
CA LYS A 106 9.45 -6.37 -14.98
C LYS A 106 9.11 -7.85 -14.81
N PHE A 107 9.67 -8.47 -13.78
CA PHE A 107 9.40 -9.88 -13.48
C PHE A 107 7.92 -10.08 -13.12
N VAL A 108 7.35 -9.22 -12.29
CA VAL A 108 5.94 -9.29 -11.91
C VAL A 108 5.03 -9.20 -13.15
N LYS A 109 5.35 -8.29 -14.07
CA LYS A 109 4.60 -8.16 -15.34
C LYS A 109 4.68 -9.42 -16.18
N GLN A 110 5.85 -10.06 -16.25
CA GLN A 110 6.00 -11.32 -16.98
C GLN A 110 5.13 -12.43 -16.40
N VAL A 111 5.08 -12.54 -15.08
CA VAL A 111 4.24 -13.52 -14.40
C VAL A 111 2.76 -13.26 -14.70
N ASP A 112 2.36 -12.00 -14.65
CA ASP A 112 0.97 -11.58 -14.92
C ASP A 112 0.55 -11.94 -16.35
N GLN A 113 1.43 -11.70 -17.33
CA GLN A 113 1.18 -12.07 -18.72
C GLN A 113 1.01 -13.58 -18.92
N LYS A 114 1.82 -14.39 -18.23
CA LYS A 114 1.70 -15.85 -18.27
C LYS A 114 0.36 -16.34 -17.73
N LYS A 115 -0.16 -15.70 -16.69
CA LYS A 115 -1.44 -16.07 -16.09
C LYS A 115 -2.65 -15.73 -16.97
N LYS A 116 -2.49 -14.78 -17.91
CA LYS A 116 -3.55 -14.37 -18.82
C LYS A 116 -3.71 -15.28 -20.05
N ARG A 117 -2.86 -16.26 -20.22
CA ARG A 117 -2.93 -17.20 -21.34
C ARG A 117 -3.88 -18.35 -21.05
#